data_e43a579d4f93ac712cd4e714b6612c26
#
_entry.id   e43a579d4f93ac712cd4e714b6612c26
#
_cell.length_a   1.000
_cell.length_b   1.000
_cell.length_c   1.000
_cell.angle_alpha   90.00
_cell.angle_beta   90.00
_cell.angle_gamma   90.00
#
_symmetry.space_group_name_H-M   'P 1'
#
loop_
_entity.id
_entity.type
_entity.pdbx_description
1 polymer ?
#
loop_
_entity_poly.entity_id
_entity_poly.type
_entity_poly.pdbx_seq_one_letter_code
_entity_poly.pdbx_strand_id
1 'polypeptide(L)'
;MRADRVSILNYLKEIKDELKCDGISKVALFGSFAREEATVYSDIDIAIQKEKNYLVSRTAYEYFDEMTKIKNLLREKFHRNSDIFDLDSDSSMKQSIKKDLIYV
;
A
#
# COMPACT_ATOMS: atom_id res chain seq x y z
N MET A 1 -14.69 7.68 6.64
CA MET A 1 -13.88 8.86 6.26
C MET A 1 -13.77 8.96 4.75
N ARG A 2 -13.84 10.17 4.22
CA ARG A 2 -13.74 10.35 2.77
C ARG A 2 -12.34 10.02 2.27
N ALA A 3 -12.25 9.24 1.19
CA ALA A 3 -10.98 8.89 0.58
C ALA A 3 -10.57 9.97 -0.42
N ASP A 4 -9.44 10.62 -0.16
CA ASP A 4 -8.76 11.51 -1.08
C ASP A 4 -7.25 11.37 -0.87
N ARG A 5 -6.46 12.02 -1.72
CA ARG A 5 -5.00 11.88 -1.65
C ARG A 5 -4.45 12.28 -0.27
N VAL A 6 -4.89 13.38 0.28
CA VAL A 6 -4.38 13.90 1.55
C VAL A 6 -4.74 12.98 2.72
N SER A 7 -6.02 12.58 2.81
CA SER A 7 -6.46 11.72 3.92
C SER A 7 -5.83 10.33 3.84
N ILE A 8 -5.66 9.78 2.64
CA ILE A 8 -4.98 8.48 2.48
C ILE A 8 -3.52 8.58 2.88
N LEU A 9 -2.80 9.60 2.42
CA LEU A 9 -1.39 9.79 2.79
C LEU A 9 -1.22 9.99 4.28
N ASN A 10 -2.09 10.76 4.91
CA ASN A 10 -2.06 10.95 6.36
C ASN A 10 -2.28 9.64 7.12
N TYR A 11 -3.24 8.84 6.68
CA TYR A 11 -3.50 7.55 7.30
C TYR A 11 -2.32 6.58 7.12
N LEU A 12 -1.72 6.56 5.93
CA LEU A 12 -0.54 5.73 5.69
C LEU A 12 0.63 6.14 6.59
N LYS A 13 0.78 7.44 6.86
CA LYS A 13 1.78 7.92 7.83
C LYS A 13 1.50 7.41 9.24
N GLU A 14 0.24 7.34 9.63
CA GLU A 14 -0.14 6.83 10.95
C GLU A 14 0.21 5.35 11.13
N ILE A 15 0.02 4.54 10.09
CA ILE A 15 0.22 3.09 10.19
C ILE A 15 1.60 2.63 9.74
N LYS A 16 2.43 3.50 9.16
CA LYS A 16 3.71 3.06 8.58
C LYS A 16 4.66 2.47 9.62
N ASP A 17 4.68 2.99 10.84
CA ASP A 17 5.55 2.47 11.89
C ASP A 17 5.13 1.07 12.32
N GLU A 18 3.83 0.82 12.42
CA GLU A 18 3.30 -0.51 12.68
C GLU A 18 3.67 -1.48 11.55
N LEU A 19 3.51 -1.05 10.30
CA LEU A 19 3.87 -1.87 9.15
C LEU A 19 5.38 -2.13 9.10
N LYS A 20 6.19 -1.17 9.50
CA LYS A 20 7.64 -1.34 9.58
C LYS A 20 8.00 -2.41 10.61
N CYS A 21 7.33 -2.43 11.75
CA CYS A 21 7.51 -3.50 12.74
C CYS A 21 7.11 -4.86 12.18
N ASP A 22 6.17 -4.90 11.27
CA ASP A 22 5.73 -6.11 10.60
C ASP A 22 6.63 -6.53 9.43
N GLY A 23 7.66 -5.75 9.11
CA GLY A 23 8.60 -6.07 8.05
C GLY A 23 8.36 -5.35 6.72
N ILE A 24 7.48 -4.37 6.69
CA ILE A 24 7.23 -3.55 5.49
C ILE A 24 8.06 -2.28 5.62
N SER A 25 9.12 -2.18 4.83
CA SER A 25 10.09 -1.08 4.97
C SER A 25 9.62 0.23 4.34
N LYS A 26 8.79 0.16 3.28
CA LYS A 26 8.29 1.34 2.59
C LYS A 26 6.84 1.15 2.20
N VAL A 27 6.08 2.24 2.27
CA VAL A 27 4.68 2.30 1.84
C VAL A 27 4.52 3.55 0.98
N ALA A 28 3.80 3.41 -0.13
CA ALA A 28 3.54 4.52 -1.04
C ALA A 28 2.13 4.44 -1.59
N LEU A 29 1.59 5.58 -1.97
CA LEU A 29 0.35 5.68 -2.72
C LEU A 29 0.68 5.84 -4.19
N PHE A 30 -0.07 5.17 -5.06
CA PHE A 30 0.03 5.35 -6.51
C PHE A 30 -1.36 5.29 -7.14
N GLY A 31 -1.41 5.36 -8.48
CA GLY A 31 -2.65 5.24 -9.21
C GLY A 31 -3.53 6.49 -9.15
N SER A 32 -4.84 6.30 -9.33
CA SER A 32 -5.77 7.41 -9.51
C SER A 32 -5.86 8.36 -8.33
N PHE A 33 -5.80 7.86 -7.09
CA PHE A 33 -5.79 8.74 -5.92
C PHE A 33 -4.51 9.57 -5.83
N ALA A 34 -3.36 8.99 -6.20
CA ALA A 34 -2.10 9.75 -6.22
C ALA A 34 -2.12 10.85 -7.26
N ARG A 35 -2.76 10.62 -8.40
CA ARG A 35 -2.89 11.61 -9.48
C ARG A 35 -4.06 12.58 -9.28
N GLU A 36 -4.86 12.41 -8.23
CA GLU A 36 -6.08 13.18 -7.99
C GLU A 36 -7.13 13.02 -9.10
N GLU A 37 -7.16 11.83 -9.70
CA GLU A 37 -8.10 11.47 -10.77
C GLU A 37 -9.12 10.42 -10.34
N ALA A 38 -9.18 10.13 -9.04
CA ALA A 38 -10.06 9.09 -8.52
C ALA A 38 -11.53 9.49 -8.63
N THR A 39 -12.38 8.48 -8.90
CA THR A 39 -13.82 8.61 -8.92
C THR A 39 -14.41 7.80 -7.76
N VAL A 40 -15.74 7.81 -7.63
CA VAL A 40 -16.45 7.01 -6.62
C VAL A 40 -16.25 5.50 -6.83
N TYR A 41 -15.81 5.08 -8.01
CA TYR A 41 -15.55 3.67 -8.32
C TYR A 41 -14.10 3.26 -8.18
N SER A 42 -13.20 4.21 -7.88
CA SER A 42 -11.77 3.94 -7.81
C SER A 42 -11.40 3.16 -6.55
N ASP A 43 -10.48 2.19 -6.72
CA ASP A 43 -9.85 1.51 -5.60
C ASP A 43 -8.60 2.29 -5.16
N ILE A 44 -8.18 2.06 -3.91
CA ILE A 44 -6.95 2.66 -3.40
C ILE A 44 -5.78 1.78 -3.82
N ASP A 45 -4.81 2.35 -4.52
CA ASP A 45 -3.63 1.63 -5.00
C ASP A 45 -2.43 1.93 -4.11
N ILE A 46 -1.92 0.93 -3.44
CA ILE A 46 -0.81 1.04 -2.49
C ILE A 46 0.36 0.20 -2.99
N ALA A 47 1.55 0.77 -2.94
CA ALA A 47 2.78 0.03 -3.20
C ALA A 47 3.52 -0.17 -1.87
N ILE A 48 4.08 -1.35 -1.70
CA ILE A 48 4.87 -1.66 -0.52
C ILE A 48 6.23 -2.22 -0.94
N GLN A 49 7.21 -2.07 -0.06
CA GLN A 49 8.48 -2.75 -0.20
C GLN A 49 8.78 -3.47 1.12
N LYS A 50 9.13 -4.75 1.01
CA LYS A 50 9.48 -5.56 2.16
C LYS A 50 10.90 -5.23 2.63
N GLU A 51 11.17 -5.46 3.90
CA GLU A 51 12.53 -5.36 4.41
C GLU A 51 13.41 -6.45 3.77
N LYS A 52 14.72 -6.24 3.77
CA LYS A 52 15.70 -7.04 3.00
C LYS A 52 15.65 -8.48 3.40
N ASN A 53 15.38 -9.07 4.28
CA ASN A 53 15.35 -10.51 4.58
C ASN A 53 13.95 -11.02 4.98
N TYR A 54 12.93 -10.34 4.49
CA TYR A 54 11.56 -10.63 4.87
C TYR A 54 11.21 -12.12 4.68
N LEU A 55 11.44 -12.65 3.47
CA LEU A 55 11.06 -14.01 3.14
C LEU A 55 12.01 -15.08 3.72
N VAL A 56 13.15 -14.66 4.28
CA VAL A 56 14.05 -15.57 4.99
C VAL A 56 13.51 -15.86 6.40
N SER A 57 12.93 -14.86 7.06
CA SER A 57 12.46 -14.96 8.43
C SER A 57 10.96 -15.17 8.58
N ARG A 58 10.20 -15.09 7.48
CA ARG A 58 8.74 -15.20 7.49
C ARG A 58 8.25 -16.18 6.43
N THR A 59 7.07 -16.75 6.67
CA THR A 59 6.42 -17.68 5.74
C THR A 59 5.57 -16.93 4.72
N ALA A 60 5.17 -17.64 3.66
CA ALA A 60 4.21 -17.10 2.70
C ALA A 60 2.88 -16.75 3.36
N TYR A 61 2.46 -17.53 4.35
CA TYR A 61 1.23 -17.25 5.11
C TYR A 61 1.32 -15.92 5.83
N GLU A 62 2.45 -15.63 6.47
CA GLU A 62 2.67 -14.36 7.17
C GLU A 62 2.63 -13.19 6.19
N TYR A 63 3.19 -13.37 4.99
CA TYR A 63 3.13 -12.36 3.94
C TYR A 63 1.69 -12.07 3.51
N PHE A 64 0.91 -13.11 3.22
CA PHE A 64 -0.48 -12.93 2.81
C PHE A 64 -1.34 -12.35 3.93
N ASP A 65 -1.10 -12.74 5.17
CA ASP A 65 -1.78 -12.15 6.33
C ASP A 65 -1.49 -10.66 6.44
N GLU A 66 -0.26 -10.25 6.19
CA GLU A 66 0.13 -8.84 6.20
C GLU A 66 -0.58 -8.05 5.11
N MET A 67 -0.65 -8.59 3.89
CA MET A 67 -1.37 -7.94 2.80
C MET A 67 -2.86 -7.81 3.14
N THR A 68 -3.45 -8.83 3.70
CA THR A 68 -4.85 -8.82 4.15
C THR A 68 -5.07 -7.77 5.25
N LYS A 69 -4.15 -7.68 6.20
CA LYS A 69 -4.20 -6.68 7.28
C LYS A 69 -4.23 -5.27 6.71
N ILE A 70 -3.35 -4.96 5.77
CA ILE A 70 -3.30 -3.63 5.16
C ILE A 70 -4.61 -3.32 4.43
N LYS A 71 -5.13 -4.26 3.66
CA LYS A 71 -6.40 -4.09 2.96
C LYS A 71 -7.56 -3.84 3.93
N ASN A 72 -7.60 -4.57 5.04
CA ASN A 72 -8.64 -4.41 6.04
C ASN A 72 -8.55 -3.06 6.74
N LEU A 73 -7.35 -2.59 7.05
CA LEU A 73 -7.15 -1.27 7.65
C LEU A 73 -7.69 -0.16 6.74
N LEU A 74 -7.41 -0.25 5.45
CA LEU A 74 -7.91 0.73 4.48
C LEU A 74 -9.42 0.63 4.29
N ARG A 75 -9.97 -0.58 4.27
CA ARG A 75 -11.41 -0.78 4.15
C ARG A 75 -12.16 -0.22 5.35
N GLU A 76 -11.66 -0.44 6.55
CA GLU A 76 -12.29 0.09 7.77
C GLU A 76 -12.22 1.61 7.82
N LYS A 77 -11.12 2.20 7.37
CA LYS A 77 -10.93 3.65 7.42
C LYS A 77 -11.69 4.37 6.32
N PHE A 78 -11.67 3.87 5.11
CA PHE A 78 -12.18 4.58 3.92
C PHE A 78 -13.38 3.93 3.26
N HIS A 79 -13.76 2.71 3.69
CA HIS A 79 -14.87 1.95 3.10
C HIS A 79 -14.69 1.71 1.60
N ARG A 80 -13.44 1.45 1.20
CA ARG A 80 -13.06 1.15 -0.19
C ARG A 80 -12.15 -0.06 -0.25
N ASN A 81 -12.21 -0.75 -1.37
CA ASN A 81 -11.25 -1.80 -1.67
C ASN A 81 -9.90 -1.19 -2.01
N SER A 82 -8.85 -1.96 -1.83
CA SER A 82 -7.51 -1.53 -2.17
C SER A 82 -6.76 -2.64 -2.89
N ASP A 83 -5.83 -2.25 -3.75
CA ASP A 83 -4.88 -3.14 -4.39
C ASP A 83 -3.50 -2.84 -3.85
N ILE A 84 -2.75 -3.89 -3.54
CA ILE A 84 -1.40 -3.75 -3.00
C ILE A 84 -0.41 -4.32 -4.00
N PHE A 85 0.52 -3.48 -4.43
CA PHE A 85 1.60 -3.85 -5.34
C PHE A 85 2.91 -3.99 -4.57
N ASP A 86 3.57 -5.12 -4.74
CA ASP A 86 4.87 -5.38 -4.10
C ASP A 86 5.98 -4.87 -5.03
N LEU A 87 6.69 -3.85 -4.59
CA LEU A 87 7.77 -3.24 -5.37
C LEU A 87 8.96 -4.18 -5.59
N ASP A 88 9.06 -5.24 -4.81
CA ASP A 88 10.10 -6.26 -5.00
C ASP A 88 9.72 -7.29 -6.06
N SER A 89 8.48 -7.25 -6.56
CA SER A 89 8.06 -8.16 -7.61
C SER A 89 8.66 -7.76 -8.95
N ASP A 90 8.95 -8.76 -9.78
CA ASP A 90 9.50 -8.55 -11.11
C ASP A 90 8.34 -8.44 -12.11
N SER A 91 7.74 -7.26 -12.19
CA SER A 91 6.57 -6.98 -13.02
C SER A 91 6.83 -5.81 -13.97
N SER A 92 6.30 -5.93 -15.18
CA SER A 92 6.36 -4.82 -16.16
C SER A 92 5.58 -3.59 -15.68
N MET A 93 4.60 -3.75 -14.81
CA MET A 93 3.82 -2.66 -14.23
C MET A 93 4.66 -1.76 -13.33
N LYS A 94 5.79 -2.24 -12.82
CA LYS A 94 6.65 -1.51 -11.90
C LYS A 94 7.09 -0.16 -12.45
N GLN A 95 7.41 -0.09 -13.73
CA GLN A 95 7.84 1.16 -14.36
C GLN A 95 6.70 2.18 -14.49
N SER A 96 5.51 1.72 -14.81
CA SER A 96 4.33 2.59 -14.89
C SER A 96 3.96 3.14 -13.51
N ILE A 97 4.06 2.32 -12.49
CA ILE A 97 3.74 2.68 -11.10
C ILE A 97 4.72 3.69 -10.54
N LYS A 98 6.00 3.58 -10.88
CA LYS A 98 7.05 4.47 -10.36
C LYS A 98 6.77 5.95 -10.59
N LYS A 99 6.08 6.29 -11.67
CA LYS A 99 5.78 7.68 -12.01
C LYS A 99 4.82 8.32 -11.01
N ASP A 100 3.97 7.53 -10.38
CA ASP A 100 2.91 8.02 -9.51
C ASP A 100 3.21 7.83 -8.03
N LEU A 101 4.31 7.16 -7.67
CA LEU A 101 4.62 6.81 -6.29
C LEU A 101 4.79 8.04 -5.40
N ILE A 102 4.03 8.08 -4.32
CA ILE A 102 4.17 9.07 -3.25
C ILE A 102 4.45 8.31 -1.97
N TYR A 103 5.70 8.30 -1.55
CA TYR A 103 6.12 7.61 -0.31
C TYR A 103 5.71 8.41 0.93
N VAL A 104 5.39 7.68 1.97
CA VAL A 104 5.14 8.29 3.29
C VAL A 104 6.28 7.99 4.26
#